data_46c8ebe741c769f699f4ea5264840443
#
_entry.id   46c8ebe741c769f699f4ea5264840443
#
_cell.length_a   1.000
_cell.length_b   1.000
_cell.length_c   1.000
_cell.angle_alpha   90.00
_cell.angle_beta   90.00
_cell.angle_gamma   90.00
#
_symmetry.space_group_name_H-M   'P 1'
#
loop_
_entity.id
_entity.type
_entity.pdbx_description
1 polymer ?
#
loop_
_entity_poly.entity_id
_entity_poly.type
_entity_poly.pdbx_seq_one_letter_code
_entity_poly.pdbx_strand_id
1 'polypeptide(L)'
;MSKENKKSEAIKRLQSLRNIGPVTAESLYSIGIETPEQMKRSDPEEIYEELKKTEGGKLDKCVLYQLHGAVLDVPWWDCKNLTK
;
A
#
# COMPACT_ATOMS: atom_id res chain seq x y z
N MET A 1 -15.80 -19.17 -9.80
CA MET A 1 -14.57 -18.40 -10.00
C MET A 1 -13.61 -18.65 -8.87
N SER A 2 -12.36 -18.77 -9.20
CA SER A 2 -11.35 -19.10 -8.21
C SER A 2 -10.97 -17.89 -7.37
N LYS A 3 -10.43 -18.15 -6.16
CA LYS A 3 -9.93 -17.10 -5.29
C LYS A 3 -8.78 -16.35 -5.94
N GLU A 4 -8.06 -17.02 -6.82
CA GLU A 4 -6.93 -16.42 -7.52
C GLU A 4 -7.35 -15.26 -8.41
N ASN A 5 -8.50 -15.37 -9.06
CA ASN A 5 -9.00 -14.29 -9.91
C ASN A 5 -9.32 -13.03 -9.10
N LYS A 6 -9.93 -13.21 -7.93
CA LYS A 6 -10.25 -12.08 -7.06
C LYS A 6 -8.98 -11.41 -6.55
N LYS A 7 -8.01 -12.21 -6.14
CA LYS A 7 -6.73 -11.70 -5.67
C LYS A 7 -6.02 -10.94 -6.78
N SER A 8 -5.97 -11.52 -7.95
CA SER A 8 -5.32 -10.92 -9.11
C SER A 8 -5.96 -9.59 -9.48
N GLU A 9 -7.28 -9.53 -9.49
CA GLU A 9 -8.00 -8.29 -9.78
C GLU A 9 -7.77 -7.23 -8.72
N ALA A 10 -7.78 -7.63 -7.45
CA ALA A 10 -7.55 -6.71 -6.34
C ALA A 10 -6.16 -6.10 -6.44
N ILE A 11 -5.14 -6.94 -6.67
CA ILE A 11 -3.77 -6.49 -6.81
C ILE A 11 -3.64 -5.53 -8.00
N LYS A 12 -4.29 -5.86 -9.10
CA LYS A 12 -4.26 -5.02 -10.29
C LYS A 12 -4.89 -3.65 -10.02
N ARG A 13 -6.01 -3.62 -9.31
CA ARG A 13 -6.66 -2.37 -8.96
C ARG A 13 -5.80 -1.52 -8.02
N LEU A 14 -5.16 -2.16 -7.05
CA LEU A 14 -4.29 -1.45 -6.12
C LEU A 14 -3.10 -0.81 -6.84
N GLN A 15 -2.63 -1.43 -7.92
CA GLN A 15 -1.56 -0.86 -8.72
C GLN A 15 -1.96 0.42 -9.44
N SER A 16 -3.25 0.74 -9.52
CA SER A 16 -3.69 2.01 -10.08
C SER A 16 -3.39 3.17 -9.16
N LEU A 17 -3.12 2.89 -7.88
CA LEU A 17 -2.71 3.92 -6.94
C LEU A 17 -1.30 4.37 -7.27
N ARG A 18 -1.04 5.66 -7.07
CA ARG A 18 0.28 6.20 -7.30
C ARG A 18 1.30 5.56 -6.36
N ASN A 19 2.46 5.22 -6.88
CA ASN A 19 3.58 4.60 -6.15
C ASN A 19 3.37 3.15 -5.74
N ILE A 20 2.26 2.54 -6.09
CA ILE A 20 1.98 1.15 -5.70
C ILE A 20 2.28 0.21 -6.87
N GLY A 21 3.34 -0.58 -6.70
CA GLY A 21 3.71 -1.61 -7.66
C GLY A 21 3.12 -2.95 -7.29
N PRO A 22 3.43 -4.01 -8.09
CA PRO A 22 2.83 -5.33 -7.86
C PRO A 22 3.19 -5.94 -6.50
N VAL A 23 4.42 -5.73 -6.02
CA VAL A 23 4.85 -6.30 -4.74
C VAL A 23 4.10 -5.62 -3.59
N THR A 24 4.02 -4.29 -3.62
CA THR A 24 3.32 -3.54 -2.58
C THR A 24 1.82 -3.83 -2.61
N ALA A 25 1.25 -3.95 -3.80
CA ALA A 25 -0.17 -4.28 -3.95
C ALA A 25 -0.47 -5.64 -3.35
N GLU A 26 0.40 -6.63 -3.57
CA GLU A 26 0.22 -7.95 -2.99
C GLU A 26 0.32 -7.91 -1.46
N SER A 27 1.25 -7.13 -0.94
CA SER A 27 1.39 -6.95 0.51
C SER A 27 0.14 -6.30 1.11
N LEU A 28 -0.40 -5.28 0.44
CA LEU A 28 -1.63 -4.63 0.89
C LEU A 28 -2.78 -5.62 0.92
N TYR A 29 -2.90 -6.44 -0.11
CA TYR A 29 -3.94 -7.45 -0.16
C TYR A 29 -3.83 -8.41 1.03
N SER A 30 -2.60 -8.78 1.40
CA SER A 30 -2.37 -9.73 2.49
C SER A 30 -2.82 -9.19 3.84
N ILE A 31 -2.91 -7.89 4.02
CA ILE A 31 -3.36 -7.28 5.27
C ILE A 31 -4.80 -6.79 5.19
N GLY A 32 -5.52 -7.17 4.14
CA GLY A 32 -6.93 -6.87 4.03
C GLY A 32 -7.29 -5.66 3.19
N ILE A 33 -6.32 -5.00 2.59
CA ILE A 33 -6.57 -3.86 1.71
C ILE A 33 -6.79 -4.39 0.28
N GLU A 34 -8.02 -4.34 -0.18
CA GLU A 34 -8.39 -4.96 -1.47
C GLU A 34 -8.79 -3.97 -2.55
N THR A 35 -9.04 -2.72 -2.19
CA THR A 35 -9.46 -1.70 -3.17
C THR A 35 -8.72 -0.39 -2.94
N PRO A 36 -8.57 0.42 -4.00
CA PRO A 36 -8.00 1.76 -3.84
C PRO A 36 -8.78 2.64 -2.88
N GLU A 37 -10.11 2.52 -2.88
CA GLU A 37 -10.96 3.28 -1.97
C GLU A 37 -10.66 2.92 -0.52
N GLN A 38 -10.49 1.63 -0.26
CA GLN A 38 -10.16 1.15 1.08
C GLN A 38 -8.81 1.72 1.53
N MET A 39 -7.84 1.73 0.62
CA MET A 39 -6.52 2.30 0.88
C MET A 39 -6.61 3.78 1.24
N LYS A 40 -7.40 4.54 0.49
CA LYS A 40 -7.53 5.98 0.70
C LYS A 40 -8.23 6.34 2.00
N ARG A 41 -9.04 5.42 2.53
CA ARG A 41 -9.70 5.61 3.82
C ARG A 41 -8.84 5.22 5.00
N SER A 42 -7.74 4.53 4.73
CA SER A 42 -6.87 4.01 5.78
C SER A 42 -5.77 5.00 6.11
N ASP A 43 -5.25 4.89 7.33
CA ASP A 43 -4.10 5.67 7.75
C ASP A 43 -2.84 5.01 7.19
N PRO A 44 -2.06 5.71 6.34
CA PRO A 44 -0.87 5.11 5.75
C PRO A 44 0.15 4.67 6.80
N GLU A 45 0.22 5.34 7.95
CA GLU A 45 1.14 4.91 8.99
C GLU A 45 0.71 3.60 9.64
N GLU A 46 -0.59 3.40 9.83
CA GLU A 46 -1.10 2.12 10.32
C GLU A 46 -0.84 1.01 9.33
N ILE A 47 -1.05 1.29 8.05
CA ILE A 47 -0.76 0.31 6.99
C ILE A 47 0.72 -0.04 7.00
N TYR A 48 1.57 0.95 7.13
CA TYR A 48 3.01 0.74 7.19
C TYR A 48 3.38 -0.19 8.36
N GLU A 49 2.80 0.05 9.53
CA GLU A 49 3.07 -0.79 10.71
C GLU A 49 2.60 -2.23 10.49
N GLU A 50 1.45 -2.40 9.86
CA GLU A 50 0.94 -3.76 9.56
C GLU A 50 1.86 -4.47 8.57
N LEU A 51 2.29 -3.77 7.52
CA LEU A 51 3.22 -4.35 6.55
C LEU A 51 4.56 -4.68 7.20
N LYS A 52 5.02 -3.82 8.09
CA LYS A 52 6.27 -4.04 8.81
C LYS A 52 6.22 -5.30 9.65
N LYS A 53 5.06 -5.59 10.26
CA LYS A 53 4.89 -6.83 11.01
C LYS A 53 5.00 -8.04 10.11
N THR A 54 4.46 -7.99 8.90
CA THR A 54 4.54 -9.11 7.97
C THR A 54 5.97 -9.32 7.47
N GLU A 55 6.79 -8.29 7.53
CA GLU A 55 8.19 -8.34 7.08
C GLU A 55 9.16 -8.58 8.24
N GLY A 56 8.67 -9.07 9.36
CA GLY A 56 9.51 -9.38 10.51
C GLY A 56 10.05 -8.15 11.23
N GLY A 57 9.37 -7.02 11.11
CA GLY A 57 9.77 -5.79 11.79
C GLY A 57 10.74 -4.93 10.99
N LYS A 58 11.07 -5.35 9.77
CA LYS A 58 12.01 -4.62 8.90
C LYS A 58 11.31 -4.19 7.63
N LEU A 59 11.12 -2.89 7.48
CA LEU A 59 10.51 -2.34 6.27
C LEU A 59 11.08 -0.95 6.04
N ASP A 60 11.51 -0.68 4.82
CA ASP A 60 12.13 0.58 4.46
C ASP A 60 11.12 1.73 4.58
N LYS A 61 11.58 2.88 5.08
CA LYS A 61 10.73 4.08 5.19
C LYS A 61 10.23 4.56 3.84
N CYS A 62 10.91 4.20 2.76
CA CYS A 62 10.43 4.55 1.42
C CYS A 62 9.02 4.00 1.18
N VAL A 63 8.71 2.84 1.76
CA VAL A 63 7.38 2.27 1.64
C VAL A 63 6.35 3.16 2.33
N LEU A 64 6.70 3.71 3.49
CA LEU A 64 5.81 4.64 4.19
C LEU A 64 5.52 5.87 3.33
N TYR A 65 6.55 6.41 2.68
CA TYR A 65 6.37 7.55 1.78
C TYR A 65 5.50 7.19 0.59
N GLN A 66 5.68 5.99 0.05
CA GLN A 66 4.85 5.50 -1.05
C GLN A 66 3.38 5.39 -0.64
N LEU A 67 3.13 4.92 0.59
CA LEU A 67 1.78 4.78 1.10
C LEU A 67 1.12 6.16 1.29
N HIS A 68 1.85 7.11 1.85
CA HIS A 68 1.35 8.48 1.96
C HIS A 68 1.03 9.06 0.58
N GLY A 69 1.93 8.84 -0.38
CA GLY A 69 1.71 9.32 -1.74
C GLY A 69 0.50 8.68 -2.40
N ALA A 70 0.25 7.41 -2.11
CA ALA A 70 -0.91 6.71 -2.67
C ALA A 70 -2.22 7.30 -2.12
N VAL A 71 -2.25 7.62 -0.83
CA VAL A 71 -3.43 8.20 -0.20
C VAL A 71 -3.67 9.64 -0.68
N LEU A 72 -2.59 10.41 -0.80
CA LEU A 72 -2.65 11.83 -1.19
C LEU A 72 -2.59 12.04 -2.70
N ASP A 73 -2.34 10.97 -3.45
CA ASP A 73 -2.19 11.01 -4.91
C ASP A 73 -1.06 11.93 -5.36
N VAL A 74 0.09 11.82 -4.69
CA VAL A 74 1.30 12.58 -5.01
C VAL A 74 2.50 11.63 -5.08
N PRO A 75 3.59 12.03 -5.77
CA PRO A 75 4.80 11.20 -5.80
C PRO A 75 5.36 11.00 -4.41
N TRP A 76 5.93 9.81 -4.18
CA TRP A 76 6.40 9.43 -2.83
C TRP A 76 7.50 10.36 -2.31
N TRP A 77 8.32 10.92 -3.19
CA TRP A 77 9.40 11.81 -2.75
C TRP A 77 8.88 13.12 -2.18
N ASP A 78 7.67 13.54 -2.55
CA ASP A 78 7.05 14.73 -1.97
C ASP A 78 6.56 14.46 -0.56
N CYS A 79 6.41 13.19 -0.18
CA CYS A 79 5.90 12.83 1.13
C CYS A 79 6.96 12.85 2.22
N LYS A 80 8.22 12.99 1.85
CA LYS A 80 9.31 13.05 2.84
C LYS A 80 9.12 14.17 3.86
N ASN A 81 8.51 15.26 3.42
CA ASN A 81 8.27 16.40 4.31
C ASN A 81 7.07 16.17 5.23
N LEU A 82 6.23 15.19 4.92
CA LEU A 82 5.05 14.88 5.69
C LEU A 82 5.29 13.87 6.80
N THR A 83 6.38 13.12 6.71
CA THR A 83 6.67 12.00 7.61
C THR A 83 7.89 12.25 8.49
N LYS A 84 8.04 13.41 8.98
CA LYS A 84 9.19 13.75 9.83
C LYS A 84 9.30 12.86 11.06
#